data_bda1697f1ee77cb52b42d1496c0b29c5
#
_entry.id   bda1697f1ee77cb52b42d1496c0b29c5
#
_cell.length_a   1.000
_cell.length_b   1.000
_cell.length_c   1.000
_cell.angle_alpha   90.00
_cell.angle_beta   90.00
_cell.angle_gamma   90.00
#
_symmetry.space_group_name_H-M   'P 1'
#
loop_
_entity.id
_entity.type
_entity.pdbx_description
1 polymer ?
#
loop_
_entity_poly.entity_id
_entity_poly.type
_entity_poly.pdbx_seq_one_letter_code
_entity_poly.pdbx_strand_id
1 'polypeptide(L)'
;MRAATGWLLALLAAGCSGAAMKQEKVGGHVFNLPEQALEEENVFFLPKDDYDGLYFVLGSETAPAEQVRVILGTTEKFCNFNTPPVIDQVPRACAVARGQAPQPKTGRLTRVARSAGATVNRYVYKGEDGGVAVSCRSEDGQSGTCSATFAWRDLVWDATFDEQWVPKLDELRAEVAKRLDEWSGDA
;
A
#
# COMPACT_ATOMS: atom_id res chain seq x y z
N MET A 1 45.46 -57.49 -0.71
CA MET A 1 44.41 -56.90 -1.54
C MET A 1 43.54 -56.01 -0.60
N ARG A 2 43.70 -54.70 -0.65
CA ARG A 2 42.92 -53.74 0.15
C ARG A 2 42.13 -52.84 -0.82
N ALA A 3 40.82 -52.95 -0.79
CA ALA A 3 39.91 -52.12 -1.57
C ALA A 3 39.73 -50.81 -0.85
N ALA A 4 40.04 -49.68 -1.50
CA ALA A 4 39.79 -48.35 -1.02
C ALA A 4 38.41 -47.92 -1.52
N THR A 5 37.46 -47.73 -0.61
CA THR A 5 36.12 -47.21 -0.86
C THR A 5 36.18 -45.69 -0.84
N GLY A 6 36.14 -45.06 -2.02
CA GLY A 6 36.06 -43.60 -2.14
C GLY A 6 34.64 -43.13 -1.83
N TRP A 7 34.49 -42.24 -0.85
CA TRP A 7 33.28 -41.50 -0.55
C TRP A 7 33.25 -40.24 -1.42
N LEU A 8 32.33 -40.21 -2.38
CA LEU A 8 31.98 -38.98 -3.11
C LEU A 8 31.08 -38.13 -2.19
N LEU A 9 31.63 -37.04 -1.66
CA LEU A 9 30.86 -35.97 -1.03
C LEU A 9 30.18 -35.15 -2.15
N ALA A 10 28.88 -35.37 -2.36
CA ALA A 10 28.04 -34.50 -3.15
C ALA A 10 27.79 -33.23 -2.34
N LEU A 11 28.47 -32.14 -2.66
CA LEU A 11 28.15 -30.81 -2.22
C LEU A 11 26.82 -30.37 -2.84
N LEU A 12 25.73 -30.52 -2.10
CA LEU A 12 24.47 -29.84 -2.38
C LEU A 12 24.71 -28.34 -2.17
N ALA A 13 24.98 -27.62 -3.25
CA ALA A 13 24.88 -26.20 -3.29
C ALA A 13 23.39 -25.84 -3.09
N ALA A 14 22.98 -25.57 -1.85
CA ALA A 14 21.73 -24.89 -1.56
C ALA A 14 21.83 -23.50 -2.18
N GLY A 15 21.35 -23.37 -3.42
CA GLY A 15 21.17 -22.08 -4.06
C GLY A 15 20.14 -21.30 -3.24
N CYS A 16 20.57 -20.33 -2.47
CA CYS A 16 19.71 -19.26 -2.00
C CYS A 16 19.19 -18.55 -3.27
N SER A 17 18.00 -18.92 -3.72
CA SER A 17 17.27 -18.11 -4.69
C SER A 17 16.87 -16.82 -4.00
N GLY A 18 17.78 -15.83 -3.96
CA GLY A 18 17.43 -14.48 -3.58
C GLY A 18 16.29 -14.04 -4.49
N ALA A 19 15.21 -13.51 -3.93
CA ALA A 19 14.14 -12.93 -4.72
C ALA A 19 14.76 -11.91 -5.69
N ALA A 20 14.34 -11.91 -6.95
CA ALA A 20 14.76 -10.91 -7.91
C ALA A 20 14.30 -9.52 -7.37
N MET A 21 15.22 -8.55 -7.43
CA MET A 21 14.98 -7.20 -6.94
C MET A 21 14.89 -6.25 -8.13
N LYS A 22 13.91 -5.36 -8.11
CA LYS A 22 13.75 -4.30 -9.10
C LYS A 22 13.95 -2.95 -8.44
N GLN A 23 14.65 -2.06 -9.14
CA GLN A 23 14.84 -0.68 -8.69
C GLN A 23 13.82 0.23 -9.37
N GLU A 24 13.09 0.99 -8.55
CA GLU A 24 12.11 1.97 -9.00
C GLU A 24 12.42 3.33 -8.36
N LYS A 25 12.04 4.42 -9.04
CA LYS A 25 12.27 5.77 -8.56
C LYS A 25 10.97 6.55 -8.48
N VAL A 26 10.69 7.17 -7.34
CA VAL A 26 9.53 8.03 -7.12
C VAL A 26 9.99 9.33 -6.46
N GLY A 27 9.78 10.44 -7.12
CA GLY A 27 10.30 11.73 -6.66
C GLY A 27 11.84 11.71 -6.53
N GLY A 28 12.37 12.03 -5.38
CA GLY A 28 13.79 11.95 -5.07
C GLY A 28 14.27 10.61 -4.52
N HIS A 29 13.34 9.67 -4.24
CA HIS A 29 13.61 8.41 -3.56
C HIS A 29 13.85 7.27 -4.54
N VAL A 30 14.77 6.37 -4.18
CA VAL A 30 15.08 5.14 -4.94
C VAL A 30 14.67 3.96 -4.08
N PHE A 31 13.85 3.08 -4.62
CA PHE A 31 13.34 1.90 -3.94
C PHE A 31 13.89 0.63 -4.60
N ASN A 32 14.36 -0.31 -3.78
CA ASN A 32 14.77 -1.65 -4.22
C ASN A 32 13.73 -2.64 -3.69
N LEU A 33 12.82 -3.09 -4.56
CA LEU A 33 11.71 -3.95 -4.18
C LEU A 33 11.90 -5.38 -4.71
N PRO A 34 11.39 -6.40 -3.98
CA PRO A 34 11.21 -7.72 -4.57
C PRO A 34 10.25 -7.64 -5.77
N GLU A 35 10.62 -8.22 -6.92
CA GLU A 35 9.76 -8.21 -8.12
C GLU A 35 8.36 -8.74 -7.85
N GLN A 36 8.24 -9.74 -6.98
CA GLN A 36 6.95 -10.32 -6.59
C GLN A 36 6.03 -9.37 -5.81
N ALA A 37 6.58 -8.28 -5.24
CA ALA A 37 5.78 -7.27 -4.57
C ALA A 37 5.21 -6.24 -5.56
N LEU A 38 5.78 -6.14 -6.76
CA LEU A 38 5.30 -5.25 -7.79
C LEU A 38 4.04 -5.82 -8.42
N GLU A 39 2.98 -5.05 -8.45
CA GLU A 39 1.79 -5.42 -9.21
C GLU A 39 2.10 -5.22 -10.70
N GLU A 40 1.99 -6.30 -11.52
CA GLU A 40 2.10 -6.17 -12.96
C GLU A 40 0.99 -5.25 -13.47
N GLU A 41 1.38 -4.32 -14.26
CA GLU A 41 0.74 -3.15 -14.85
C GLU A 41 -0.65 -3.32 -15.48
N ASN A 42 -1.63 -3.78 -14.76
CA ASN A 42 -3.03 -3.70 -15.18
C ASN A 42 -3.82 -2.63 -14.41
N VAL A 43 -3.19 -1.54 -14.03
CA VAL A 43 -3.94 -0.37 -13.53
C VAL A 43 -4.52 0.38 -14.71
N PHE A 44 -5.72 -0.03 -15.09
CA PHE A 44 -6.49 0.33 -16.28
C PHE A 44 -6.71 1.85 -16.51
N PHE A 45 -6.27 2.71 -15.62
CA PHE A 45 -6.62 4.13 -15.63
C PHE A 45 -5.44 5.11 -15.71
N LEU A 46 -4.19 4.66 -15.65
CA LEU A 46 -3.05 5.56 -15.68
C LEU A 46 -2.10 5.17 -16.82
N PRO A 47 -1.81 6.09 -17.75
CA PRO A 47 -0.79 5.85 -18.78
C PRO A 47 0.56 5.58 -18.12
N LYS A 48 1.23 4.50 -18.54
CA LYS A 48 2.50 4.01 -18.01
C LYS A 48 3.62 5.05 -18.03
N ASP A 49 3.60 5.92 -19.02
CA ASP A 49 4.70 6.84 -19.33
C ASP A 49 4.66 8.17 -18.55
N ASP A 50 3.52 8.49 -17.90
CA ASP A 50 3.31 9.77 -17.21
C ASP A 50 3.21 9.65 -15.68
N TYR A 51 3.29 8.43 -15.12
CA TYR A 51 3.10 8.22 -13.70
C TYR A 51 4.43 8.03 -12.97
N ASP A 52 4.90 9.09 -12.31
CA ASP A 52 6.00 9.03 -11.34
C ASP A 52 5.46 8.46 -10.02
N GLY A 53 5.26 7.15 -9.99
CA GLY A 53 4.69 6.42 -8.88
C GLY A 53 5.06 4.95 -8.86
N LEU A 54 4.79 4.30 -7.74
CA LEU A 54 5.11 2.92 -7.47
C LEU A 54 3.84 2.17 -7.06
N TYR A 55 3.61 1.01 -7.68
CA TYR A 55 2.52 0.09 -7.36
C TYR A 55 3.07 -1.18 -6.75
N PHE A 56 2.57 -1.55 -5.59
CA PHE A 56 2.98 -2.79 -4.96
C PHE A 56 1.87 -3.41 -4.12
N VAL A 57 2.01 -4.72 -3.84
CA VAL A 57 1.07 -5.49 -3.04
C VAL A 57 1.79 -6.02 -1.80
N LEU A 58 1.25 -5.71 -0.63
CA LEU A 58 1.62 -6.40 0.60
C LEU A 58 0.79 -7.67 0.73
N GLY A 59 1.43 -8.78 1.10
CA GLY A 59 0.77 -10.07 1.21
C GLY A 59 0.42 -10.69 -0.14
N SER A 60 1.23 -10.48 -1.18
CA SER A 60 1.00 -11.04 -2.52
C SER A 60 0.88 -12.57 -2.54
N GLU A 61 1.44 -13.26 -1.54
CA GLU A 61 1.37 -14.72 -1.39
C GLU A 61 0.17 -15.19 -0.54
N THR A 62 -0.64 -14.26 -0.01
CA THR A 62 -1.78 -14.57 0.86
C THR A 62 -3.10 -14.58 0.10
N ALA A 63 -4.20 -14.91 0.79
CA ALA A 63 -5.53 -14.84 0.21
C ALA A 63 -5.87 -13.39 -0.23
N PRO A 64 -6.65 -13.18 -1.30
CA PRO A 64 -6.97 -11.84 -1.81
C PRO A 64 -7.51 -10.85 -0.78
N ALA A 65 -8.29 -11.32 0.20
CA ALA A 65 -8.82 -10.48 1.29
C ALA A 65 -7.73 -9.99 2.26
N GLU A 66 -6.56 -10.66 2.30
CA GLU A 66 -5.42 -10.27 3.13
C GLU A 66 -4.45 -9.35 2.39
N GLN A 67 -4.59 -9.23 1.07
CA GLN A 67 -3.74 -8.39 0.25
C GLN A 67 -4.09 -6.92 0.42
N VAL A 68 -3.05 -6.11 0.45
CA VAL A 68 -3.16 -4.65 0.47
C VAL A 68 -2.44 -4.10 -0.75
N ARG A 69 -3.18 -3.48 -1.66
CA ARG A 69 -2.62 -2.81 -2.83
C ARG A 69 -2.27 -1.38 -2.47
N VAL A 70 -1.06 -0.97 -2.77
CA VAL A 70 -0.54 0.35 -2.44
C VAL A 70 -0.08 1.06 -3.70
N ILE A 71 -0.50 2.32 -3.82
CA ILE A 71 -0.05 3.26 -4.83
C ILE A 71 0.74 4.35 -4.10
N LEU A 72 2.02 4.50 -4.40
CA LEU A 72 2.88 5.56 -3.87
C LEU A 72 3.20 6.55 -4.98
N GLY A 73 3.16 7.84 -4.70
CA GLY A 73 3.52 8.87 -5.66
C GLY A 73 3.90 10.18 -5.01
N THR A 74 4.36 11.12 -5.84
CA THR A 74 4.76 12.45 -5.39
C THR A 74 3.57 13.30 -4.95
N THR A 75 3.82 14.29 -4.09
CA THR A 75 2.81 15.30 -3.74
C THR A 75 2.35 16.09 -4.96
N GLU A 76 3.17 16.23 -5.99
CA GLU A 76 2.78 16.88 -7.23
C GLU A 76 1.66 16.11 -7.93
N LYS A 77 1.76 14.80 -8.00
CA LYS A 77 0.76 13.93 -8.65
C LYS A 77 -0.50 13.75 -7.80
N PHE A 78 -0.36 13.50 -6.51
CA PHE A 78 -1.50 13.27 -5.62
C PHE A 78 -2.24 14.54 -5.19
N CYS A 79 -1.56 15.69 -5.17
CA CYS A 79 -2.06 16.87 -4.48
C CYS A 79 -2.39 18.07 -5.39
N ASN A 80 -2.14 17.96 -6.69
CA ASN A 80 -2.44 19.00 -7.68
C ASN A 80 -3.71 18.68 -8.45
N PHE A 81 -4.83 18.57 -7.74
CA PHE A 81 -6.12 18.36 -8.39
C PHE A 81 -6.74 19.68 -8.83
N ASN A 82 -7.03 19.81 -10.12
CA ASN A 82 -7.88 20.89 -10.65
C ASN A 82 -9.36 20.70 -10.28
N THR A 83 -9.71 19.55 -9.72
CA THR A 83 -11.04 19.22 -9.20
C THR A 83 -10.90 18.78 -7.74
N PRO A 84 -11.90 19.07 -6.87
CA PRO A 84 -11.88 18.58 -5.50
C PRO A 84 -11.67 17.08 -5.49
N PRO A 85 -10.72 16.55 -4.69
CA PRO A 85 -10.46 15.13 -4.62
C PRO A 85 -11.73 14.40 -4.20
N VAL A 86 -12.09 13.34 -4.94
CA VAL A 86 -13.24 12.48 -4.62
C VAL A 86 -13.02 11.76 -3.28
N ILE A 87 -11.77 11.67 -2.86
CA ILE A 87 -11.31 10.99 -1.64
C ILE A 87 -10.97 12.04 -0.58
N ASP A 88 -11.76 12.11 0.47
CA ASP A 88 -11.63 13.13 1.54
C ASP A 88 -10.30 13.07 2.32
N GLN A 89 -9.57 11.95 2.27
CA GLN A 89 -8.30 11.78 2.98
C GLN A 89 -7.12 12.46 2.28
N VAL A 90 -7.17 12.60 0.96
CA VAL A 90 -6.05 13.11 0.14
C VAL A 90 -5.56 14.49 0.58
N PRO A 91 -6.41 15.52 0.80
CA PRO A 91 -5.94 16.83 1.24
C PRO A 91 -5.15 16.77 2.54
N ARG A 92 -5.56 15.89 3.47
CA ARG A 92 -4.89 15.73 4.75
C ARG A 92 -3.53 15.05 4.60
N ALA A 93 -3.45 13.97 3.82
CA ALA A 93 -2.19 13.31 3.50
C ALA A 93 -1.22 14.27 2.80
N CYS A 94 -1.71 15.09 1.88
CA CYS A 94 -0.93 16.13 1.22
C CYS A 94 -0.37 17.17 2.19
N ALA A 95 -1.17 17.62 3.17
CA ALA A 95 -0.70 18.55 4.18
C ALA A 95 0.40 17.93 5.06
N VAL A 96 0.27 16.65 5.40
CA VAL A 96 1.30 15.91 6.15
C VAL A 96 2.58 15.77 5.33
N ALA A 97 2.51 15.33 4.08
CA ALA A 97 3.66 15.14 3.20
C ALA A 97 4.42 16.46 2.94
N ARG A 98 3.71 17.59 2.98
CA ARG A 98 4.31 18.94 2.86
C ARG A 98 4.82 19.51 4.20
N GLY A 99 4.75 18.75 5.31
CA GLY A 99 5.14 19.22 6.65
C GLY A 99 4.19 20.28 7.25
N GLN A 100 2.99 20.43 6.69
CA GLN A 100 2.00 21.44 7.11
C GLN A 100 1.07 20.94 8.22
N ALA A 101 1.02 19.63 8.45
CA ALA A 101 0.20 18.99 9.47
C ALA A 101 0.91 17.75 10.04
N PRO A 102 0.63 17.38 11.30
CA PRO A 102 1.12 16.10 11.84
C PRO A 102 0.34 14.93 11.23
N GLN A 103 0.95 13.75 11.25
CA GLN A 103 0.27 12.50 10.90
C GLN A 103 -0.97 12.31 11.79
N PRO A 104 -2.14 12.02 11.19
CA PRO A 104 -3.35 11.79 11.96
C PRO A 104 -3.20 10.53 12.81
N LYS A 105 -3.70 10.60 14.03
CA LYS A 105 -3.98 9.40 14.82
C LYS A 105 -5.35 8.90 14.40
N THR A 106 -5.44 7.63 14.00
CA THR A 106 -6.73 7.05 13.63
C THR A 106 -7.62 6.83 14.84
N GLY A 107 -7.07 6.41 15.97
CA GLY A 107 -7.78 6.19 17.20
C GLY A 107 -9.00 5.26 17.01
N ARG A 108 -10.09 5.55 17.72
CA ARG A 108 -11.34 4.79 17.57
C ARG A 108 -12.07 5.22 16.30
N LEU A 109 -12.28 4.27 15.38
CA LEU A 109 -13.00 4.50 14.14
C LEU A 109 -14.51 4.33 14.30
N THR A 110 -15.28 5.25 13.75
CA THR A 110 -16.76 5.21 13.73
C THR A 110 -17.27 5.14 12.31
N ARG A 111 -18.05 4.10 11.99
CA ARG A 111 -18.68 3.94 10.68
C ARG A 111 -19.83 4.93 10.48
N VAL A 112 -19.82 5.62 9.35
CA VAL A 112 -20.86 6.58 8.96
C VAL A 112 -21.31 6.27 7.54
N ALA A 113 -22.60 5.99 7.36
CA ALA A 113 -23.19 5.78 6.04
C ALA A 113 -23.15 7.09 5.23
N ARG A 114 -22.78 7.02 3.95
CA ARG A 114 -22.85 8.16 3.01
C ARG A 114 -24.01 8.05 2.05
N SER A 115 -24.20 6.90 1.44
CA SER A 115 -25.34 6.61 0.55
C SER A 115 -25.60 5.12 0.51
N ALA A 116 -26.87 4.75 0.46
CA ALA A 116 -27.32 3.42 0.10
C ALA A 116 -27.78 3.48 -1.35
N GLY A 117 -27.14 2.73 -2.24
CA GLY A 117 -27.57 2.52 -3.62
C GLY A 117 -28.34 1.20 -3.73
N ALA A 118 -28.96 0.97 -4.89
CA ALA A 118 -29.68 -0.29 -5.14
C ALA A 118 -28.77 -1.52 -5.10
N THR A 119 -27.49 -1.37 -5.40
CA THR A 119 -26.50 -2.47 -5.48
C THR A 119 -25.19 -2.18 -4.78
N VAL A 120 -24.89 -0.91 -4.48
CA VAL A 120 -23.62 -0.49 -3.88
C VAL A 120 -23.87 0.46 -2.72
N ASN A 121 -23.41 0.08 -1.55
CA ASN A 121 -23.42 0.89 -0.35
C ASN A 121 -22.07 1.62 -0.22
N ARG A 122 -22.11 2.93 0.03
CA ARG A 122 -20.94 3.74 0.30
C ARG A 122 -20.97 4.24 1.74
N TYR A 123 -19.87 4.10 2.45
CA TYR A 123 -19.73 4.53 3.83
C TYR A 123 -18.29 4.93 4.11
N VAL A 124 -18.09 5.60 5.22
CA VAL A 124 -16.75 6.03 5.67
C VAL A 124 -16.55 5.65 7.12
N TYR A 125 -15.31 5.51 7.50
CA TYR A 125 -14.91 5.45 8.89
C TYR A 125 -14.25 6.80 9.25
N LYS A 126 -14.74 7.41 10.32
CA LYS A 126 -14.19 8.65 10.88
C LYS A 126 -13.33 8.33 12.09
N GLY A 127 -12.19 9.02 12.21
CA GLY A 127 -11.35 9.00 13.38
C GLY A 127 -11.93 9.84 14.53
N GLU A 128 -11.23 9.84 15.65
CA GLU A 128 -11.64 10.61 16.85
C GLU A 128 -11.72 12.13 16.61
N ASP A 129 -10.93 12.64 15.69
CA ASP A 129 -10.95 14.05 15.28
C ASP A 129 -12.12 14.40 14.34
N GLY A 130 -12.98 13.42 14.04
CA GLY A 130 -14.14 13.57 13.14
C GLY A 130 -13.79 13.58 11.65
N GLY A 131 -12.48 13.55 11.28
CA GLY A 131 -12.04 13.44 9.89
C GLY A 131 -12.27 12.05 9.32
N VAL A 132 -12.45 11.97 8.00
CA VAL A 132 -12.54 10.69 7.30
C VAL A 132 -11.16 10.03 7.30
N ALA A 133 -11.07 8.82 7.85
CA ALA A 133 -9.87 8.01 7.88
C ALA A 133 -9.87 6.94 6.79
N VAL A 134 -11.05 6.38 6.48
CA VAL A 134 -11.22 5.30 5.48
C VAL A 134 -12.51 5.54 4.70
N SER A 135 -12.48 5.32 3.40
CA SER A 135 -13.65 5.29 2.53
C SER A 135 -13.89 3.87 2.03
N CYS A 136 -15.11 3.38 2.15
CA CYS A 136 -15.47 2.01 1.77
C CYS A 136 -16.65 1.98 0.81
N ARG A 137 -16.67 0.94 0.00
CA ARG A 137 -17.83 0.52 -0.82
C ARG A 137 -18.04 -0.97 -0.63
N SER A 138 -19.28 -1.41 -0.56
CA SER A 138 -19.64 -2.83 -0.54
C SER A 138 -20.82 -3.09 -1.46
N GLU A 139 -20.84 -4.24 -2.08
CA GLU A 139 -22.04 -4.81 -2.70
C GLU A 139 -22.86 -5.52 -1.62
N ASP A 140 -24.15 -5.67 -1.85
CA ASP A 140 -25.04 -6.27 -0.86
C ASP A 140 -24.57 -7.67 -0.45
N GLY A 141 -24.36 -7.85 0.87
CA GLY A 141 -23.95 -9.11 1.47
C GLY A 141 -22.45 -9.45 1.34
N GLN A 142 -21.64 -8.55 0.80
CA GLN A 142 -20.18 -8.75 0.69
C GLN A 142 -19.41 -7.87 1.66
N SER A 143 -18.17 -8.29 2.00
CA SER A 143 -17.20 -7.44 2.68
C SER A 143 -16.89 -6.21 1.84
N GLY A 144 -16.68 -5.08 2.49
CA GLY A 144 -16.39 -3.84 1.80
C GLY A 144 -14.95 -3.79 1.26
N THR A 145 -14.80 -3.21 0.07
CA THR A 145 -13.50 -2.73 -0.40
C THR A 145 -13.28 -1.32 0.10
N CYS A 146 -12.19 -1.10 0.80
CA CYS A 146 -11.87 0.15 1.47
C CYS A 146 -10.61 0.79 0.90
N SER A 147 -10.50 2.12 1.01
CA SER A 147 -9.26 2.85 0.73
C SER A 147 -8.94 3.84 1.83
N ALA A 148 -7.64 4.07 2.04
CA ALA A 148 -7.12 5.08 2.96
C ALA A 148 -5.84 5.69 2.39
N THR A 149 -5.70 7.02 2.54
CA THR A 149 -4.57 7.78 2.01
C THR A 149 -3.73 8.34 3.16
N PHE A 150 -2.42 8.19 3.05
CA PHE A 150 -1.45 8.61 4.05
C PHE A 150 -0.24 9.28 3.42
N ALA A 151 0.61 9.88 4.25
CA ALA A 151 1.91 10.36 3.86
C ALA A 151 3.03 9.44 4.38
N TRP A 152 4.11 9.35 3.59
CA TRP A 152 5.39 8.82 4.00
C TRP A 152 6.47 9.81 3.52
N ARG A 153 7.10 10.47 4.47
CA ARG A 153 8.03 11.59 4.18
C ARG A 153 7.32 12.67 3.34
N ASP A 154 7.87 13.03 2.18
CA ASP A 154 7.32 13.97 1.20
C ASP A 154 6.47 13.30 0.10
N LEU A 155 6.23 12.00 0.21
CA LEU A 155 5.38 11.24 -0.69
C LEU A 155 4.00 10.97 -0.08
N VAL A 156 3.05 10.69 -0.95
CA VAL A 156 1.68 10.29 -0.59
C VAL A 156 1.41 8.90 -1.11
N TRP A 157 0.75 8.07 -0.34
CA TRP A 157 0.32 6.76 -0.76
C TRP A 157 -1.15 6.51 -0.43
N ASP A 158 -1.80 5.76 -1.29
CA ASP A 158 -3.16 5.26 -1.12
C ASP A 158 -3.14 3.74 -1.05
N ALA A 159 -3.87 3.18 -0.11
CA ALA A 159 -4.03 1.74 0.02
C ALA A 159 -5.46 1.34 -0.28
N THR A 160 -5.61 0.25 -1.03
CA THR A 160 -6.89 -0.45 -1.22
C THR A 160 -6.82 -1.81 -0.55
N PHE A 161 -7.81 -2.13 0.29
CA PHE A 161 -7.83 -3.31 1.14
C PHE A 161 -9.27 -3.75 1.48
N ASP A 162 -9.41 -4.97 1.97
CA ASP A 162 -10.68 -5.48 2.50
C ASP A 162 -11.04 -4.81 3.83
N GLU A 163 -12.34 -4.62 4.11
CA GLU A 163 -12.86 -3.94 5.31
C GLU A 163 -12.36 -4.55 6.62
N GLN A 164 -11.97 -5.82 6.64
CA GLN A 164 -11.38 -6.47 7.81
C GLN A 164 -10.10 -5.80 8.33
N TRP A 165 -9.41 -5.02 7.50
CA TRP A 165 -8.23 -4.26 7.88
C TRP A 165 -8.54 -2.96 8.62
N VAL A 166 -9.78 -2.47 8.56
CA VAL A 166 -10.17 -1.19 9.19
C VAL A 166 -9.84 -1.15 10.69
N PRO A 167 -10.12 -2.19 11.50
CA PRO A 167 -9.74 -2.19 12.92
C PRO A 167 -8.22 -2.15 13.16
N LYS A 168 -7.43 -2.52 12.16
CA LYS A 168 -5.96 -2.61 12.20
C LYS A 168 -5.29 -1.53 11.34
N LEU A 169 -5.98 -0.41 11.09
CA LEU A 169 -5.51 0.60 10.16
C LEU A 169 -4.16 1.22 10.56
N ASP A 170 -3.91 1.41 11.86
CA ASP A 170 -2.62 1.91 12.34
C ASP A 170 -1.49 0.88 12.18
N GLU A 171 -1.80 -0.42 12.34
CA GLU A 171 -0.85 -1.51 12.08
C GLU A 171 -0.52 -1.58 10.58
N LEU A 172 -1.54 -1.49 9.72
CA LEU A 172 -1.37 -1.45 8.27
C LEU A 172 -0.48 -0.27 7.85
N ARG A 173 -0.76 0.93 8.37
CA ARG A 173 0.04 2.12 8.10
C ARG A 173 1.49 1.94 8.53
N ALA A 174 1.73 1.38 9.71
CA ALA A 174 3.06 1.12 10.22
C ALA A 174 3.81 0.10 9.36
N GLU A 175 3.15 -0.97 8.91
CA GLU A 175 3.76 -1.98 8.04
C GLU A 175 4.13 -1.40 6.68
N VAL A 176 3.24 -0.62 6.04
CA VAL A 176 3.57 0.06 4.77
C VAL A 176 4.77 0.99 4.95
N ALA A 177 4.78 1.83 5.98
CA ALA A 177 5.89 2.75 6.24
C ALA A 177 7.21 2.00 6.46
N LYS A 178 7.19 0.91 7.24
CA LYS A 178 8.35 0.05 7.47
C LYS A 178 8.89 -0.55 6.17
N ARG A 179 8.01 -1.05 5.28
CA ARG A 179 8.44 -1.58 3.98
C ARG A 179 9.07 -0.50 3.10
N LEU A 180 8.48 0.69 3.07
CA LEU A 180 9.04 1.81 2.33
C LEU A 180 10.42 2.22 2.86
N ASP A 181 10.63 2.22 4.18
CA ASP A 181 11.94 2.48 4.79
C ASP A 181 12.95 1.38 4.44
N GLU A 182 12.58 0.10 4.54
CA GLU A 182 13.42 -1.04 4.16
C GLU A 182 13.84 -0.98 2.68
N TRP A 183 12.92 -0.63 1.79
CA TRP A 183 13.18 -0.60 0.34
C TRP A 183 13.90 0.65 -0.12
N SER A 184 13.74 1.77 0.58
CA SER A 184 14.50 3.01 0.27
C SER A 184 15.96 2.96 0.72
N GLY A 185 16.35 1.97 1.53
CA GLY A 185 17.70 1.86 2.06
C GLY A 185 18.04 2.91 3.12
N ASP A 186 17.03 3.60 3.64
CA ASP A 186 17.15 4.67 4.64
C ASP A 186 16.81 4.17 6.06
N ALA A 187 16.93 2.85 6.32
CA ALA A 187 16.67 2.23 7.62
C ALA A 187 17.87 2.31 8.56
#